data_8a4f6bc8264111a22b3ce5ca6dbb192f
#
_entry.id   8a4f6bc8264111a22b3ce5ca6dbb192f
#
_cell.length_a   1.000
_cell.length_b   1.000
_cell.length_c   1.000
_cell.angle_alpha   90.00
_cell.angle_beta   90.00
_cell.angle_gamma   90.00
#
_symmetry.space_group_name_H-M   'P 1'
#
loop_
_entity.id
_entity.type
_entity.pdbx_description
1 polymer ?
#
loop_
_entity_poly.entity_id
_entity_poly.type
_entity_poly.pdbx_seq_one_letter_code
_entity_poly.pdbx_strand_id
1 'polypeptide(L)'
;MRSQTLYRVRTMAKELKERHRKEKKLATSRRIQNLSELLLDKNEMTQLIQFYWNVMESTYRVLHGPTFWSKYRIFCEQPSNTSEDFIAILLLIVACTRCIYAKQQTSYRGLTSVNRDEAITSIMACEDWISRQSRKYTSIELVQIRVLLYIAKRMNSYHVKRSWEEAASLLNFALGIGLHRDPMLLEKAIGACSNSDIKQMTSAHEKEMRRRIWATIIELELQAAFDRGFPSSINSLSADCGTPSNIGDEELEEISKQLPFSKPPEFYTTNSFLCISSRSFALRSEMNRIINDPKIHLSYDGLLHYHSRTMEELEKMPRWVDTHRRNDNASSVSALPALLLDIQLRQYLLLLHLPYAQHADSKSRYSYSRMVCLNAANTILEHHSKLVASGNYTLNLLRHDVFRSSLAMCHSVILWKSVQSK
;
A
#
# COMPACT_ATOMS: atom_id res chain seq x y z
N MET A 1 19.97 -26.58 24.52
CA MET A 1 19.25 -25.31 24.31
C MET A 1 18.72 -25.12 22.87
N ARG A 2 19.51 -25.27 21.78
CA ARG A 2 19.01 -25.09 20.39
C ARG A 2 17.83 -26.00 20.01
N SER A 3 17.77 -27.24 20.49
CA SER A 3 16.70 -28.21 20.23
C SER A 3 15.35 -27.79 20.85
N GLN A 4 15.36 -27.23 22.05
CA GLN A 4 14.14 -26.84 22.77
C GLN A 4 13.47 -25.59 22.18
N THR A 5 14.25 -24.62 21.71
CA THR A 5 13.75 -23.44 21.02
C THR A 5 13.13 -23.80 19.67
N LEU A 6 13.78 -24.67 18.89
CA LEU A 6 13.24 -25.17 17.62
C LEU A 6 11.96 -25.99 17.82
N TYR A 7 11.88 -26.79 18.87
CA TYR A 7 10.66 -27.51 19.22
C TYR A 7 9.51 -26.57 19.54
N ARG A 8 9.75 -25.53 20.38
CA ARG A 8 8.74 -24.50 20.69
C ARG A 8 8.24 -23.78 19.44
N VAL A 9 9.15 -23.36 18.56
CA VAL A 9 8.79 -22.70 17.28
C VAL A 9 7.94 -23.62 16.39
N ARG A 10 8.27 -24.91 16.29
CA ARG A 10 7.47 -25.89 15.54
C ARG A 10 6.09 -26.11 16.13
N THR A 11 5.99 -26.18 17.47
CA THR A 11 4.71 -26.33 18.17
C THR A 11 3.82 -25.12 17.94
N MET A 12 4.35 -23.90 18.10
CA MET A 12 3.63 -22.66 17.81
C MET A 12 3.18 -22.59 16.34
N ALA A 13 4.03 -22.99 15.39
CA ALA A 13 3.67 -23.04 13.98
C ALA A 13 2.55 -24.05 13.68
N LYS A 14 2.52 -25.19 14.38
CA LYS A 14 1.46 -26.19 14.27
C LYS A 14 0.15 -25.68 14.85
N GLU A 15 0.19 -25.05 16.03
CA GLU A 15 -0.97 -24.43 16.67
C GLU A 15 -1.56 -23.30 15.79
N LEU A 16 -0.71 -22.46 15.20
CA LEU A 16 -1.14 -21.44 14.21
C LEU A 16 -1.86 -22.06 13.00
N LYS A 17 -1.33 -23.18 12.46
CA LYS A 17 -1.98 -23.87 11.33
C LYS A 17 -3.33 -24.49 11.69
N GLU A 18 -3.43 -25.10 12.86
CA GLU A 18 -4.69 -25.69 13.34
C GLU A 18 -5.74 -24.63 13.60
N ARG A 19 -5.33 -23.50 14.16
CA ARG A 19 -6.18 -22.35 14.35
C ARG A 19 -6.70 -21.80 13.03
N HIS A 20 -5.82 -21.60 12.04
CA HIS A 20 -6.22 -21.16 10.72
C HIS A 20 -7.21 -22.10 10.03
N ARG A 21 -7.11 -23.41 10.29
CA ARG A 21 -8.09 -24.40 9.85
C ARG A 21 -9.45 -24.25 10.57
N LYS A 22 -9.46 -23.95 11.87
CA LYS A 22 -10.69 -23.72 12.65
C LYS A 22 -11.38 -22.42 12.22
N GLU A 23 -10.61 -21.34 12.01
CA GLU A 23 -11.10 -20.05 11.51
C GLU A 23 -11.79 -20.25 10.15
N LYS A 24 -11.17 -21.02 9.25
CA LYS A 24 -11.73 -21.33 7.93
C LYS A 24 -13.03 -22.16 8.01
N LYS A 25 -13.15 -23.06 8.97
CA LYS A 25 -14.39 -23.85 9.19
C LYS A 25 -15.51 -23.01 9.81
N LEU A 26 -15.21 -22.15 10.77
CA LEU A 26 -16.20 -21.22 11.36
C LEU A 26 -16.72 -20.22 10.33
N ALA A 27 -15.86 -19.74 9.45
CA ALA A 27 -16.21 -18.84 8.36
C ALA A 27 -17.20 -19.46 7.38
N THR A 28 -17.01 -20.73 7.04
CA THR A 28 -17.92 -21.45 6.15
C THR A 28 -19.30 -21.69 6.78
N SER A 29 -19.41 -21.59 8.12
CA SER A 29 -20.62 -21.89 8.88
C SER A 29 -21.52 -20.66 9.13
N ARG A 30 -21.02 -19.43 9.02
CA ARG A 30 -21.79 -18.18 9.22
C ARG A 30 -21.83 -17.39 7.91
N ARG A 31 -22.82 -17.66 7.07
CA ARG A 31 -23.20 -16.73 5.99
C ARG A 31 -23.84 -15.50 6.64
N ILE A 32 -23.09 -14.41 6.68
CA ILE A 32 -23.64 -13.11 7.04
C ILE A 32 -24.50 -12.66 5.87
N GLN A 33 -25.79 -12.56 6.07
CA GLN A 33 -26.73 -12.21 5.01
C GLN A 33 -26.78 -10.70 4.77
N ASN A 34 -26.49 -9.89 5.78
CA ASN A 34 -26.56 -8.43 5.71
C ASN A 34 -25.29 -7.79 6.30
N LEU A 35 -24.60 -6.99 5.50
CA LEU A 35 -23.38 -6.27 5.92
C LEU A 35 -23.65 -5.28 7.06
N SER A 36 -24.87 -4.72 7.13
CA SER A 36 -25.24 -3.74 8.16
C SER A 36 -25.15 -4.27 9.59
N GLU A 37 -25.26 -5.61 9.78
CA GLU A 37 -25.16 -6.25 11.10
C GLU A 37 -23.76 -6.19 11.71
N LEU A 38 -22.75 -5.87 10.90
CA LEU A 38 -21.34 -5.78 11.32
C LEU A 38 -20.90 -4.34 11.63
N LEU A 39 -21.78 -3.37 11.41
CA LEU A 39 -21.45 -1.97 11.67
C LEU A 39 -21.25 -1.74 13.18
N LEU A 40 -20.26 -0.91 13.49
CA LEU A 40 -19.97 -0.49 14.85
C LEU A 40 -20.90 0.64 15.31
N ASP A 41 -20.81 0.96 16.60
CA ASP A 41 -21.37 2.21 17.11
C ASP A 41 -20.83 3.41 16.33
N LYS A 42 -21.68 4.42 16.12
CA LYS A 42 -21.37 5.61 15.32
C LYS A 42 -20.11 6.33 15.80
N ASN A 43 -19.94 6.46 17.12
CA ASN A 43 -18.80 7.21 17.66
C ASN A 43 -17.49 6.47 17.45
N GLU A 44 -17.46 5.16 17.72
CA GLU A 44 -16.29 4.31 17.48
C GLU A 44 -15.93 4.29 15.98
N MET A 45 -16.94 4.10 15.14
CA MET A 45 -16.73 4.08 13.69
C MET A 45 -16.17 5.41 13.17
N THR A 46 -16.71 6.56 13.63
CA THR A 46 -16.21 7.89 13.24
C THR A 46 -14.73 8.08 13.62
N GLN A 47 -14.32 7.64 14.80
CA GLN A 47 -12.92 7.75 15.24
C GLN A 47 -11.99 6.89 14.37
N LEU A 48 -12.39 5.66 14.03
CA LEU A 48 -11.62 4.76 13.17
C LEU A 48 -11.53 5.28 11.72
N ILE A 49 -12.60 5.87 11.21
CA ILE A 49 -12.63 6.51 9.88
C ILE A 49 -11.70 7.73 9.85
N GLN A 50 -11.75 8.61 10.85
CA GLN A 50 -10.84 9.75 10.93
C GLN A 50 -9.38 9.30 11.02
N PHE A 51 -9.11 8.25 11.77
CA PHE A 51 -7.78 7.66 11.84
C PHE A 51 -7.33 7.08 10.49
N TYR A 52 -8.22 6.40 9.74
CA TYR A 52 -7.94 5.93 8.40
C TYR A 52 -7.50 7.05 7.46
N TRP A 53 -8.22 8.17 7.46
CA TRP A 53 -7.88 9.36 6.66
C TRP A 53 -6.47 9.85 6.95
N ASN A 54 -6.08 9.91 8.20
CA ASN A 54 -4.78 10.43 8.62
C ASN A 54 -3.62 9.51 8.27
N VAL A 55 -3.84 8.18 8.24
CA VAL A 55 -2.75 7.19 8.10
C VAL A 55 -2.70 6.51 6.74
N MET A 56 -3.82 6.44 6.00
CA MET A 56 -3.89 5.70 4.73
C MET A 56 -4.09 6.60 3.53
N GLU A 57 -5.07 7.50 3.58
CA GLU A 57 -5.41 8.37 2.45
C GLU A 57 -4.34 9.45 2.18
N SER A 58 -3.36 9.63 3.05
CA SER A 58 -2.17 10.46 2.78
C SER A 58 -1.17 9.80 1.82
N THR A 59 -1.33 8.50 1.55
CA THR A 59 -0.44 7.70 0.69
C THR A 59 -1.22 6.98 -0.42
N TYR A 60 -2.06 6.02 -0.06
CA TYR A 60 -2.86 5.24 -1.00
C TYR A 60 -4.23 5.89 -1.18
N ARG A 61 -4.38 6.65 -2.27
CA ARG A 61 -5.60 7.43 -2.56
C ARG A 61 -6.68 6.55 -3.16
N VAL A 62 -7.63 6.13 -2.35
CA VAL A 62 -8.76 5.28 -2.76
C VAL A 62 -10.05 6.08 -2.84
N LEU A 63 -10.26 6.99 -1.90
CA LEU A 63 -11.51 7.73 -1.73
C LEU A 63 -11.29 9.24 -1.96
N HIS A 64 -12.36 9.93 -2.36
CA HIS A 64 -12.40 11.38 -2.42
C HIS A 64 -13.03 11.92 -1.13
N GLY A 65 -12.31 12.78 -0.40
CA GLY A 65 -12.71 13.24 0.93
C GLY A 65 -14.08 13.90 0.96
N PRO A 66 -14.34 14.97 0.21
CA PRO A 66 -15.62 15.67 0.21
C PRO A 66 -16.82 14.74 -0.09
N THR A 67 -16.70 13.90 -1.13
CA THR A 67 -17.75 12.93 -1.50
C THR A 67 -18.00 11.90 -0.39
N PHE A 68 -16.91 11.35 0.17
CA PHE A 68 -17.04 10.36 1.25
C PHE A 68 -17.71 10.95 2.48
N TRP A 69 -17.27 12.11 2.97
CA TRP A 69 -17.83 12.73 4.16
C TRP A 69 -19.28 13.18 3.96
N SER A 70 -19.66 13.59 2.74
CA SER A 70 -21.05 13.87 2.39
C SER A 70 -21.92 12.60 2.50
N LYS A 71 -21.48 11.48 1.89
CA LYS A 71 -22.17 10.18 1.99
C LYS A 71 -22.21 9.67 3.43
N TYR A 72 -21.14 9.85 4.20
CA TYR A 72 -21.08 9.45 5.61
C TYR A 72 -22.06 10.23 6.50
N ARG A 73 -22.24 11.53 6.24
CA ARG A 73 -23.25 12.34 6.95
C ARG A 73 -24.66 11.81 6.69
N ILE A 74 -25.01 11.57 5.44
CA ILE A 74 -26.30 10.98 5.05
C ILE A 74 -26.52 9.64 5.74
N PHE A 75 -25.49 8.76 5.72
CA PHE A 75 -25.52 7.50 6.45
C PHE A 75 -25.81 7.67 7.94
N CYS A 76 -25.18 8.65 8.59
CA CYS A 76 -25.40 8.93 10.02
C CYS A 76 -26.82 9.42 10.34
N GLU A 77 -27.49 10.07 9.38
CA GLU A 77 -28.86 10.56 9.51
C GLU A 77 -29.89 9.46 9.16
N GLN A 78 -29.62 8.67 8.12
CA GLN A 78 -30.53 7.66 7.58
C GLN A 78 -29.80 6.34 7.26
N PRO A 79 -29.37 5.54 8.26
CA PRO A 79 -28.60 4.31 8.02
C PRO A 79 -29.33 3.28 7.15
N SER A 80 -30.65 3.21 7.27
CA SER A 80 -31.49 2.24 6.51
C SER A 80 -31.59 2.52 5.01
N ASN A 81 -31.24 3.73 4.57
CA ASN A 81 -31.29 4.14 3.15
C ASN A 81 -29.90 4.11 2.47
N THR A 82 -28.94 3.40 3.06
CA THR A 82 -27.56 3.40 2.59
C THR A 82 -27.31 2.20 1.66
N SER A 83 -26.60 2.44 0.56
CA SER A 83 -26.21 1.38 -0.38
C SER A 83 -25.24 0.39 0.26
N GLU A 84 -25.35 -0.89 -0.12
CA GLU A 84 -24.45 -1.95 0.36
C GLU A 84 -22.99 -1.68 0.00
N ASP A 85 -22.71 -1.03 -1.15
CA ASP A 85 -21.37 -0.59 -1.55
C ASP A 85 -20.75 0.32 -0.50
N PHE A 86 -21.50 1.32 -0.03
CA PHE A 86 -20.98 2.26 0.97
C PHE A 86 -20.80 1.59 2.33
N ILE A 87 -21.69 0.66 2.71
CA ILE A 87 -21.52 -0.15 3.92
C ILE A 87 -20.26 -1.02 3.83
N ALA A 88 -19.99 -1.63 2.67
CA ALA A 88 -18.75 -2.39 2.44
C ALA A 88 -17.51 -1.50 2.58
N ILE A 89 -17.54 -0.27 2.05
CA ILE A 89 -16.45 0.70 2.23
C ILE A 89 -16.23 0.99 3.72
N LEU A 90 -17.28 1.27 4.48
CA LEU A 90 -17.18 1.57 5.92
C LEU A 90 -16.58 0.40 6.70
N LEU A 91 -17.05 -0.82 6.47
CA LEU A 91 -16.54 -2.03 7.12
C LEU A 91 -15.06 -2.28 6.80
N LEU A 92 -14.63 -2.07 5.57
CA LEU A 92 -13.25 -2.26 5.16
C LEU A 92 -12.33 -1.17 5.72
N ILE A 93 -12.76 0.09 5.81
CA ILE A 93 -12.04 1.16 6.49
C ILE A 93 -11.80 0.80 7.96
N VAL A 94 -12.86 0.36 8.65
CA VAL A 94 -12.77 -0.10 10.04
C VAL A 94 -11.81 -1.28 10.17
N ALA A 95 -11.88 -2.26 9.26
CA ALA A 95 -10.98 -3.40 9.25
C ALA A 95 -9.51 -3.00 9.01
N CYS A 96 -9.23 -1.95 8.23
CA CYS A 96 -7.89 -1.41 8.03
C CYS A 96 -7.28 -0.82 9.31
N THR A 97 -8.11 -0.24 10.18
CA THR A 97 -7.63 0.63 11.28
C THR A 97 -7.76 0.02 12.66
N ARG A 98 -8.72 -0.89 12.87
CA ARG A 98 -9.07 -1.41 14.19
C ARG A 98 -7.91 -2.03 14.97
N CYS A 99 -6.98 -2.67 14.28
CA CYS A 99 -5.81 -3.29 14.93
C CYS A 99 -4.68 -2.32 15.28
N ILE A 100 -4.66 -1.13 14.68
CA ILE A 100 -3.59 -0.14 14.86
C ILE A 100 -4.03 1.10 15.63
N TYR A 101 -5.32 1.24 15.92
CA TYR A 101 -5.84 2.36 16.69
C TYR A 101 -5.53 2.21 18.17
N ALA A 102 -4.51 2.95 18.64
CA ALA A 102 -3.91 2.77 19.96
C ALA A 102 -4.78 3.13 21.17
N LYS A 103 -5.92 3.81 20.99
CA LYS A 103 -6.80 4.23 22.11
C LYS A 103 -7.63 3.10 22.69
N GLN A 104 -7.70 1.95 22.02
CA GLN A 104 -8.45 0.79 22.53
C GLN A 104 -7.51 -0.19 23.22
N GLN A 105 -7.89 -0.62 24.44
CA GLN A 105 -7.23 -1.76 25.07
C GLN A 105 -7.44 -3.01 24.22
N THR A 106 -6.35 -3.53 23.67
CA THR A 106 -6.39 -4.74 22.85
C THR A 106 -6.62 -5.96 23.76
N SER A 107 -7.80 -6.55 23.69
CA SER A 107 -8.09 -7.81 24.35
C SER A 107 -7.58 -8.98 23.51
N TYR A 108 -6.69 -9.80 24.09
CA TYR A 108 -6.12 -10.97 23.42
C TYR A 108 -6.88 -12.24 23.78
N ARG A 109 -7.14 -13.09 22.78
CA ARG A 109 -7.68 -14.45 22.92
C ARG A 109 -6.65 -15.44 22.36
N GLY A 110 -5.77 -15.95 23.23
CA GLY A 110 -4.66 -16.80 22.81
C GLY A 110 -3.66 -16.03 21.93
N LEU A 111 -3.50 -16.41 20.64
CA LEU A 111 -2.56 -15.79 19.70
C LEU A 111 -3.21 -14.71 18.79
N THR A 112 -4.48 -14.40 18.97
CA THR A 112 -5.20 -13.36 18.21
C THR A 112 -5.77 -12.32 19.15
N SER A 113 -6.22 -11.21 18.61
CA SER A 113 -6.98 -10.20 19.35
C SER A 113 -8.44 -10.20 18.91
N VAL A 114 -9.34 -9.74 19.78
CA VAL A 114 -10.76 -9.57 19.45
C VAL A 114 -10.90 -8.64 18.25
N ASN A 115 -10.17 -7.52 18.25
CA ASN A 115 -10.18 -6.55 17.16
C ASN A 115 -9.82 -7.17 15.80
N ARG A 116 -8.81 -8.07 15.80
CA ARG A 116 -8.41 -8.78 14.57
C ARG A 116 -9.48 -9.78 14.11
N ASP A 117 -10.07 -10.53 15.02
CA ASP A 117 -11.10 -11.52 14.67
C ASP A 117 -12.34 -10.85 14.08
N GLU A 118 -12.74 -9.71 14.61
CA GLU A 118 -13.85 -8.90 14.09
C GLU A 118 -13.49 -8.24 12.74
N ALA A 119 -12.27 -7.73 12.59
CA ALA A 119 -11.80 -7.23 11.30
C ALA A 119 -11.80 -8.32 10.22
N ILE A 120 -11.35 -9.55 10.56
CA ILE A 120 -11.41 -10.70 9.63
C ILE A 120 -12.86 -11.05 9.28
N THR A 121 -13.78 -10.98 10.24
CA THR A 121 -15.20 -11.22 9.98
C THR A 121 -15.76 -10.23 8.96
N SER A 122 -15.45 -8.95 9.10
CA SER A 122 -15.83 -7.90 8.13
C SER A 122 -15.19 -8.12 6.75
N ILE A 123 -13.90 -8.48 6.71
CA ILE A 123 -13.18 -8.81 5.46
C ILE A 123 -13.87 -9.95 4.73
N MET A 124 -14.20 -11.04 5.43
CA MET A 124 -14.85 -12.21 4.84
C MET A 124 -16.27 -11.94 4.35
N ALA A 125 -17.03 -11.14 5.09
CA ALA A 125 -18.36 -10.71 4.68
C ALA A 125 -18.31 -9.87 3.39
N CYS A 126 -17.35 -8.94 3.30
CA CYS A 126 -17.15 -8.15 2.09
C CYS A 126 -16.65 -9.01 0.90
N GLU A 127 -15.78 -10.02 1.12
CA GLU A 127 -15.39 -10.97 0.08
C GLU A 127 -16.58 -11.75 -0.47
N ASP A 128 -17.42 -12.27 0.41
CA ASP A 128 -18.63 -13.02 0.02
C ASP A 128 -19.60 -12.11 -0.72
N TRP A 129 -19.78 -10.87 -0.25
CA TRP A 129 -20.60 -9.88 -0.92
C TRP A 129 -20.07 -9.56 -2.33
N ILE A 130 -18.76 -9.30 -2.51
CA ILE A 130 -18.13 -9.07 -3.82
C ILE A 130 -18.34 -10.28 -4.74
N SER A 131 -18.25 -11.50 -4.22
CA SER A 131 -18.39 -12.73 -5.01
C SER A 131 -19.78 -12.90 -5.61
N ARG A 132 -20.79 -12.30 -4.98
CA ARG A 132 -22.21 -12.31 -5.44
C ARG A 132 -22.53 -11.22 -6.47
N GLN A 133 -21.64 -10.21 -6.62
CA GLN A 133 -21.87 -9.15 -7.60
C GLN A 133 -21.82 -9.70 -9.02
N SER A 134 -22.68 -9.17 -9.87
CA SER A 134 -22.67 -9.50 -11.30
C SER A 134 -21.34 -9.13 -11.93
N ARG A 135 -20.78 -9.98 -12.79
CA ARG A 135 -19.58 -9.67 -13.58
C ARG A 135 -19.74 -8.45 -14.49
N LYS A 136 -20.97 -8.06 -14.79
CA LYS A 136 -21.29 -6.84 -15.56
C LYS A 136 -21.27 -5.57 -14.72
N TYR A 137 -21.27 -5.71 -13.40
CA TYR A 137 -21.19 -4.59 -12.47
C TYR A 137 -19.73 -4.11 -12.38
N THR A 138 -19.43 -3.03 -13.07
CA THR A 138 -18.09 -2.45 -13.17
C THR A 138 -18.19 -0.96 -12.84
N SER A 139 -18.24 -0.64 -11.55
CA SER A 139 -18.23 0.74 -11.07
C SER A 139 -16.87 1.11 -10.46
N ILE A 140 -16.58 2.39 -10.33
CA ILE A 140 -15.41 2.89 -9.64
C ILE A 140 -15.46 2.52 -8.16
N GLU A 141 -16.65 2.52 -7.55
CA GLU A 141 -16.88 2.10 -6.17
C GLU A 141 -16.47 0.65 -5.93
N LEU A 142 -16.77 -0.26 -6.86
CA LEU A 142 -16.37 -1.66 -6.73
C LEU A 142 -14.85 -1.81 -6.77
N VAL A 143 -14.15 -0.97 -7.55
CA VAL A 143 -12.67 -0.94 -7.53
C VAL A 143 -12.18 -0.45 -6.17
N GLN A 144 -12.75 0.64 -5.66
CA GLN A 144 -12.41 1.18 -4.35
C GLN A 144 -12.58 0.11 -3.25
N ILE A 145 -13.70 -0.61 -3.26
CA ILE A 145 -13.97 -1.72 -2.33
C ILE A 145 -12.90 -2.81 -2.46
N ARG A 146 -12.51 -3.20 -3.68
CA ARG A 146 -11.47 -4.22 -3.90
C ARG A 146 -10.08 -3.76 -3.44
N VAL A 147 -9.73 -2.50 -3.64
CA VAL A 147 -8.48 -1.92 -3.12
C VAL A 147 -8.49 -1.92 -1.59
N LEU A 148 -9.57 -1.44 -0.98
CA LEU A 148 -9.73 -1.44 0.48
C LEU A 148 -9.69 -2.86 1.05
N LEU A 149 -10.32 -3.83 0.40
CA LEU A 149 -10.29 -5.24 0.78
C LEU A 149 -8.85 -5.78 0.79
N TYR A 150 -8.07 -5.48 -0.26
CA TYR A 150 -6.68 -5.87 -0.33
C TYR A 150 -5.86 -5.26 0.83
N ILE A 151 -6.02 -3.95 1.07
CA ILE A 151 -5.34 -3.25 2.17
C ILE A 151 -5.75 -3.84 3.53
N ALA A 152 -7.05 -4.04 3.77
CA ALA A 152 -7.57 -4.62 5.01
C ALA A 152 -6.99 -6.01 5.28
N LYS A 153 -6.87 -6.86 4.27
CA LYS A 153 -6.22 -8.17 4.39
C LYS A 153 -4.75 -8.05 4.80
N ARG A 154 -4.02 -7.11 4.20
CA ARG A 154 -2.62 -6.83 4.54
C ARG A 154 -2.50 -6.37 5.99
N MET A 155 -3.30 -5.37 6.39
CA MET A 155 -3.29 -4.80 7.75
C MET A 155 -3.60 -5.82 8.84
N ASN A 156 -4.38 -6.85 8.53
CA ASN A 156 -4.74 -7.91 9.48
C ASN A 156 -3.91 -9.19 9.30
N SER A 157 -2.87 -9.17 8.48
CA SER A 157 -2.06 -10.35 8.13
C SER A 157 -2.93 -11.55 7.72
N TYR A 158 -4.02 -11.26 7.01
CA TYR A 158 -4.95 -12.27 6.52
C TYR A 158 -4.52 -12.73 5.13
N HIS A 159 -4.34 -14.04 4.94
CA HIS A 159 -3.85 -14.66 3.69
C HIS A 159 -2.53 -14.10 3.14
N VAL A 160 -1.61 -13.67 4.00
CA VAL A 160 -0.34 -13.01 3.62
C VAL A 160 0.43 -13.76 2.53
N LYS A 161 0.39 -15.11 2.51
CA LYS A 161 1.07 -15.91 1.49
C LYS A 161 0.52 -15.70 0.08
N ARG A 162 -0.73 -15.27 -0.04
CA ARG A 162 -1.41 -15.03 -1.31
C ARG A 162 -1.43 -13.55 -1.71
N SER A 163 -0.74 -12.69 -0.97
CA SER A 163 -0.79 -11.24 -1.18
C SER A 163 -0.41 -10.82 -2.61
N TRP A 164 0.56 -11.50 -3.23
CA TRP A 164 0.95 -11.24 -4.61
C TRP A 164 -0.13 -11.67 -5.61
N GLU A 165 -0.72 -12.87 -5.43
CA GLU A 165 -1.84 -13.35 -6.26
C GLU A 165 -3.05 -12.42 -6.16
N GLU A 166 -3.35 -11.93 -4.97
CA GLU A 166 -4.48 -11.01 -4.72
C GLU A 166 -4.21 -9.63 -5.34
N ALA A 167 -2.97 -9.12 -5.26
CA ALA A 167 -2.57 -7.89 -5.92
C ALA A 167 -2.65 -8.00 -7.46
N ALA A 168 -2.18 -9.12 -8.03
CA ALA A 168 -2.31 -9.40 -9.45
C ALA A 168 -3.78 -9.53 -9.89
N SER A 169 -4.64 -10.13 -9.07
CA SER A 169 -6.08 -10.21 -9.33
C SER A 169 -6.73 -8.83 -9.33
N LEU A 170 -6.34 -7.96 -8.39
CA LEU A 170 -6.80 -6.57 -8.34
C LEU A 170 -6.36 -5.79 -9.58
N LEU A 171 -5.09 -5.94 -10.00
CA LEU A 171 -4.56 -5.34 -11.22
C LEU A 171 -5.35 -5.81 -12.46
N ASN A 172 -5.58 -7.12 -12.60
CA ASN A 172 -6.34 -7.68 -13.72
C ASN A 172 -7.78 -7.15 -13.75
N PHE A 173 -8.41 -6.97 -12.59
CA PHE A 173 -9.73 -6.35 -12.52
C PHE A 173 -9.70 -4.89 -13.00
N ALA A 174 -8.70 -4.11 -12.56
CA ALA A 174 -8.51 -2.73 -12.99
C ALA A 174 -8.27 -2.61 -14.51
N LEU A 175 -7.52 -3.55 -15.09
CA LEU A 175 -7.33 -3.65 -16.54
C LEU A 175 -8.66 -3.92 -17.27
N GLY A 176 -9.46 -4.84 -16.73
CA GLY A 176 -10.77 -5.21 -17.31
C GLY A 176 -11.76 -4.05 -17.40
N ILE A 177 -11.64 -3.04 -16.54
CA ILE A 177 -12.46 -1.82 -16.56
C ILE A 177 -11.75 -0.62 -17.19
N GLY A 178 -10.56 -0.82 -17.76
CA GLY A 178 -9.83 0.18 -18.52
C GLY A 178 -9.15 1.27 -17.69
N LEU A 179 -8.80 1.02 -16.39
CA LEU A 179 -8.09 2.02 -15.58
C LEU A 179 -6.65 2.29 -16.05
N HIS A 180 -6.05 1.37 -16.78
CA HIS A 180 -4.72 1.51 -17.37
C HIS A 180 -4.66 2.51 -18.53
N ARG A 181 -5.83 2.93 -19.05
CA ARG A 181 -5.94 3.89 -20.13
C ARG A 181 -6.20 5.28 -19.57
N ASP A 182 -5.46 6.28 -20.08
CA ASP A 182 -5.69 7.66 -19.66
C ASP A 182 -7.08 8.14 -20.10
N PRO A 183 -7.93 8.62 -19.18
CA PRO A 183 -9.29 9.04 -19.52
C PRO A 183 -9.35 10.15 -20.57
N MET A 184 -8.35 11.04 -20.61
CA MET A 184 -8.28 12.12 -21.60
C MET A 184 -7.99 11.60 -23.02
N LEU A 185 -7.10 10.58 -23.12
CA LEU A 185 -6.77 9.96 -24.40
C LEU A 185 -7.93 9.09 -24.89
N LEU A 186 -8.60 8.40 -23.97
CA LEU A 186 -9.75 7.57 -24.30
C LEU A 186 -10.93 8.41 -24.84
N GLU A 187 -11.24 9.55 -24.24
CA GLU A 187 -12.26 10.47 -24.74
C GLU A 187 -11.94 11.02 -26.15
N LYS A 188 -10.68 11.39 -26.39
CA LYS A 188 -10.24 11.83 -27.72
C LYS A 188 -10.42 10.74 -28.77
N ALA A 189 -10.07 9.50 -28.45
CA ALA A 189 -10.22 8.36 -29.35
C ALA A 189 -11.70 8.05 -29.65
N ILE A 190 -12.57 8.07 -28.65
CA ILE A 190 -14.02 7.83 -28.82
C ILE A 190 -14.66 8.99 -29.60
N GLY A 191 -14.31 10.26 -29.31
CA GLY A 191 -14.81 11.43 -29.98
C GLY A 191 -14.41 11.51 -31.48
N ALA A 192 -13.28 10.89 -31.84
CA ALA A 192 -12.84 10.78 -33.23
C ALA A 192 -13.61 9.72 -34.05
N CYS A 193 -14.16 8.71 -33.36
CA CYS A 193 -14.80 7.54 -34.00
C CYS A 193 -16.34 7.62 -34.07
N SER A 194 -17.00 8.49 -33.32
CA SER A 194 -18.46 8.50 -33.20
C SER A 194 -19.08 9.82 -33.66
N ASN A 195 -19.96 9.71 -34.69
CA ASN A 195 -20.92 10.75 -35.08
C ASN A 195 -22.14 10.81 -34.14
N SER A 196 -22.11 10.18 -32.99
CA SER A 196 -23.25 10.03 -32.07
C SER A 196 -23.08 10.90 -30.83
N ASP A 197 -24.19 11.50 -30.40
CA ASP A 197 -24.36 12.35 -29.21
C ASP A 197 -24.05 11.69 -27.85
N ILE A 198 -23.31 10.58 -27.83
CA ILE A 198 -22.83 9.88 -26.65
C ILE A 198 -21.56 10.58 -26.12
N LYS A 199 -21.67 11.87 -25.88
CA LYS A 199 -20.74 12.60 -25.04
C LYS A 199 -21.16 12.46 -23.58
N GLN A 200 -21.00 11.29 -23.03
CA GLN A 200 -20.92 11.18 -21.58
C GLN A 200 -19.54 11.71 -21.19
N MET A 201 -19.46 13.03 -21.06
CA MET A 201 -18.24 13.72 -20.62
C MET A 201 -18.01 13.30 -19.16
N THR A 202 -17.06 12.43 -18.95
CA THR A 202 -16.54 12.10 -17.62
C THR A 202 -16.07 13.39 -16.95
N SER A 203 -16.48 13.66 -15.72
CA SER A 203 -16.05 14.88 -15.01
C SER A 203 -14.54 14.88 -14.77
N ALA A 204 -13.95 16.06 -14.57
CA ALA A 204 -12.53 16.17 -14.22
C ALA A 204 -12.20 15.37 -12.94
N HIS A 205 -13.13 15.37 -11.98
CA HIS A 205 -13.08 14.57 -10.77
C HIS A 205 -12.97 13.08 -11.07
N GLU A 206 -13.83 12.51 -11.90
CA GLU A 206 -13.80 11.09 -12.23
C GLU A 206 -12.48 10.70 -12.95
N LYS A 207 -12.01 11.53 -13.87
CA LYS A 207 -10.73 11.31 -14.56
C LYS A 207 -9.56 11.26 -13.59
N GLU A 208 -9.50 12.20 -12.66
CA GLU A 208 -8.45 12.25 -11.64
C GLU A 208 -8.55 11.07 -10.67
N MET A 209 -9.76 10.72 -10.22
CA MET A 209 -9.96 9.55 -9.35
C MET A 209 -9.53 8.24 -10.03
N ARG A 210 -9.77 8.07 -11.33
CA ARG A 210 -9.29 6.92 -12.10
C ARG A 210 -7.75 6.86 -12.10
N ARG A 211 -7.06 7.99 -12.32
CA ARG A 211 -5.58 8.07 -12.24
C ARG A 211 -5.06 7.73 -10.84
N ARG A 212 -5.68 8.28 -9.78
CA ARG A 212 -5.29 8.03 -8.40
C ARG A 212 -5.44 6.55 -8.02
N ILE A 213 -6.57 5.95 -8.35
CA ILE A 213 -6.84 4.54 -8.06
C ILE A 213 -5.88 3.65 -8.87
N TRP A 214 -5.65 3.95 -10.15
CA TRP A 214 -4.66 3.22 -10.95
C TRP A 214 -3.27 3.31 -10.32
N ALA A 215 -2.78 4.51 -10.00
CA ALA A 215 -1.49 4.69 -9.34
C ALA A 215 -1.40 3.93 -8.00
N THR A 216 -2.47 3.94 -7.20
CA THR A 216 -2.54 3.16 -5.95
C THR A 216 -2.42 1.65 -6.21
N ILE A 217 -3.14 1.13 -7.20
CA ILE A 217 -3.12 -0.31 -7.53
C ILE A 217 -1.73 -0.75 -7.99
N ILE A 218 -1.07 0.00 -8.87
CA ILE A 218 0.26 -0.37 -9.35
C ILE A 218 1.33 -0.28 -8.25
N GLU A 219 1.22 0.66 -7.32
CA GLU A 219 2.08 0.74 -6.15
C GLU A 219 1.91 -0.48 -5.22
N LEU A 220 0.67 -0.86 -4.96
CA LEU A 220 0.36 -2.03 -4.12
C LEU A 220 0.83 -3.34 -4.78
N GLU A 221 0.67 -3.48 -6.10
CA GLU A 221 1.11 -4.67 -6.84
C GLU A 221 2.63 -4.77 -6.87
N LEU A 222 3.33 -3.68 -7.21
CA LEU A 222 4.79 -3.65 -7.23
C LEU A 222 5.38 -3.99 -5.85
N GLN A 223 4.81 -3.45 -4.77
CA GLN A 223 5.24 -3.78 -3.41
C GLN A 223 4.95 -5.23 -3.05
N ALA A 224 3.80 -5.77 -3.45
CA ALA A 224 3.48 -7.19 -3.20
C ALA A 224 4.44 -8.13 -3.94
N ALA A 225 4.77 -7.82 -5.19
CA ALA A 225 5.75 -8.55 -5.99
C ALA A 225 7.14 -8.50 -5.33
N PHE A 226 7.58 -7.31 -4.93
CA PHE A 226 8.84 -7.11 -4.22
C PHE A 226 8.89 -7.87 -2.90
N ASP A 227 7.83 -7.82 -2.09
CA ASP A 227 7.74 -8.50 -0.80
C ASP A 227 7.83 -10.02 -0.91
N ARG A 228 7.36 -10.57 -2.02
CA ARG A 228 7.35 -12.01 -2.27
C ARG A 228 8.53 -12.51 -3.09
N GLY A 229 9.37 -11.62 -3.61
CA GLY A 229 10.49 -11.97 -4.48
C GLY A 229 10.03 -12.47 -5.85
N PHE A 230 8.95 -11.89 -6.38
CA PHE A 230 8.43 -12.19 -7.72
C PHE A 230 8.55 -10.98 -8.65
N PRO A 231 8.60 -11.20 -9.97
CA PRO A 231 8.47 -10.11 -10.92
C PRO A 231 7.09 -9.48 -10.81
N SER A 232 7.02 -8.16 -11.02
CA SER A 232 5.76 -7.44 -11.10
C SER A 232 5.03 -7.77 -12.40
N SER A 233 3.73 -7.98 -12.33
CA SER A 233 2.86 -8.23 -13.49
C SER A 233 2.76 -7.02 -14.42
N ILE A 234 3.07 -5.82 -13.92
CA ILE A 234 3.03 -4.56 -14.67
C ILE A 234 4.09 -4.51 -15.77
N ASN A 235 5.23 -5.17 -15.59
CA ASN A 235 6.33 -5.13 -16.57
C ASN A 235 5.96 -5.65 -17.97
N SER A 236 4.90 -6.43 -18.08
CA SER A 236 4.40 -6.97 -19.35
C SER A 236 3.21 -6.19 -19.92
N LEU A 237 2.79 -5.11 -19.27
CA LEU A 237 1.58 -4.37 -19.64
C LEU A 237 1.90 -3.08 -20.41
N SER A 238 1.08 -2.78 -21.38
CA SER A 238 1.02 -1.45 -22.03
C SER A 238 -0.04 -0.61 -21.33
N ALA A 239 0.39 0.43 -20.62
CA ALA A 239 -0.48 1.38 -19.94
C ALA A 239 -0.11 2.81 -20.37
N ASP A 240 -1.11 3.63 -20.63
CA ASP A 240 -0.93 5.04 -21.01
C ASP A 240 -1.57 5.99 -19.98
N CYS A 241 -2.04 5.46 -18.84
CA CYS A 241 -2.63 6.26 -17.77
C CYS A 241 -1.59 7.24 -17.20
N GLY A 242 -1.90 8.52 -17.24
CA GLY A 242 -1.03 9.60 -16.78
C GLY A 242 -0.85 9.60 -15.24
N THR A 243 0.19 10.31 -14.81
CA THR A 243 0.45 10.55 -13.40
C THR A 243 -0.70 11.35 -12.74
N PRO A 244 -1.14 11.01 -11.54
CA PRO A 244 -2.08 11.82 -10.78
C PRO A 244 -1.56 13.24 -10.56
N SER A 245 -2.46 14.22 -10.55
CA SER A 245 -2.11 15.62 -10.32
C SER A 245 -1.80 15.88 -8.85
N ASN A 246 -0.84 16.79 -8.57
CA ASN A 246 -0.54 17.23 -7.21
C ASN A 246 -1.55 18.30 -6.75
N ILE A 247 -2.78 17.88 -6.47
CA ILE A 247 -3.90 18.73 -6.02
C ILE A 247 -4.59 18.10 -4.81
N GLY A 248 -5.11 18.94 -3.91
CA GLY A 248 -5.93 18.51 -2.78
C GLY A 248 -7.33 18.07 -3.20
N ASP A 249 -8.02 17.36 -2.32
CA ASP A 249 -9.41 16.95 -2.58
C ASP A 249 -10.38 18.12 -2.60
N GLU A 250 -10.11 19.17 -1.79
CA GLU A 250 -10.94 20.38 -1.74
C GLU A 250 -10.88 21.20 -3.03
N GLU A 251 -9.80 20.99 -3.83
CA GLU A 251 -9.61 21.65 -5.12
C GLU A 251 -10.25 20.86 -6.28
N LEU A 252 -10.63 19.61 -6.02
CA LEU A 252 -11.20 18.69 -7.00
C LEU A 252 -12.73 18.65 -6.89
N GLU A 253 -13.39 19.60 -7.53
CA GLU A 253 -14.85 19.68 -7.52
C GLU A 253 -15.48 18.60 -8.43
N GLU A 254 -16.55 17.95 -7.96
CA GLU A 254 -17.24 16.87 -8.71
C GLU A 254 -17.84 17.33 -10.04
N ILE A 255 -18.22 18.61 -10.13
CA ILE A 255 -18.94 19.18 -11.29
C ILE A 255 -17.98 19.87 -12.28
N SER A 256 -16.73 20.14 -11.88
CA SER A 256 -15.79 20.84 -12.73
C SER A 256 -15.45 20.03 -13.99
N LYS A 257 -15.43 20.72 -15.12
CA LYS A 257 -14.99 20.15 -16.42
C LYS A 257 -13.49 20.19 -16.62
N GLN A 258 -12.78 21.05 -15.87
CA GLN A 258 -11.35 21.25 -15.99
C GLN A 258 -10.66 20.89 -14.68
N LEU A 259 -9.54 20.15 -14.80
CA LEU A 259 -8.67 19.89 -13.64
C LEU A 259 -7.94 21.18 -13.27
N PRO A 260 -7.81 21.48 -11.97
CA PRO A 260 -6.92 22.52 -11.49
C PRO A 260 -5.47 22.27 -11.92
N PHE A 261 -4.65 23.31 -11.97
CA PHE A 261 -3.22 23.16 -12.26
C PHE A 261 -2.55 22.35 -11.14
N SER A 262 -1.76 21.34 -11.55
CA SER A 262 -0.95 20.54 -10.63
C SER A 262 0.09 21.43 -9.94
N LYS A 263 0.14 21.41 -8.62
CA LYS A 263 1.14 22.15 -7.84
C LYS A 263 2.53 21.56 -8.00
N PRO A 264 3.58 22.39 -7.91
CA PRO A 264 4.94 21.88 -7.84
C PRO A 264 5.15 20.87 -6.70
N PRO A 265 6.14 19.94 -6.80
CA PRO A 265 6.36 18.89 -5.79
C PRO A 265 6.68 19.40 -4.40
N GLU A 266 7.23 20.60 -4.29
CA GLU A 266 7.59 21.26 -3.03
C GLU A 266 6.37 21.63 -2.21
N PHE A 267 5.21 21.81 -2.86
CA PHE A 267 3.94 22.07 -2.20
C PHE A 267 3.26 20.75 -1.85
N TYR A 268 3.15 20.50 -0.55
CA TYR A 268 2.43 19.31 -0.09
C TYR A 268 0.92 19.43 -0.31
N THR A 269 0.33 18.40 -0.88
CA THR A 269 -1.10 18.15 -0.96
C THR A 269 -1.41 16.73 -0.48
N THR A 270 -2.67 16.41 -0.28
CA THR A 270 -3.10 15.05 0.07
C THR A 270 -2.75 14.01 -1.01
N ASN A 271 -2.43 14.44 -2.25
CA ASN A 271 -2.05 13.55 -3.37
C ASN A 271 -0.55 13.57 -3.70
N SER A 272 0.25 14.32 -2.96
CA SER A 272 1.70 14.48 -3.24
C SER A 272 2.45 13.15 -3.29
N PHE A 273 2.11 12.20 -2.40
CA PHE A 273 2.75 10.89 -2.37
C PHE A 273 2.63 10.18 -3.72
N LEU A 274 1.42 10.00 -4.26
CA LEU A 274 1.22 9.31 -5.54
C LEU A 274 1.88 10.04 -6.71
N CYS A 275 1.81 11.37 -6.73
CA CYS A 275 2.44 12.18 -7.76
C CYS A 275 3.96 11.98 -7.79
N ILE A 276 4.63 12.00 -6.62
CA ILE A 276 6.08 11.82 -6.53
C ILE A 276 6.49 10.37 -6.72
N SER A 277 5.76 9.42 -6.11
CA SER A 277 6.02 7.99 -6.24
C SER A 277 5.98 7.53 -7.70
N SER A 278 5.04 8.07 -8.49
CA SER A 278 4.91 7.76 -9.92
C SER A 278 6.17 8.11 -10.73
N ARG A 279 6.97 9.11 -10.33
CA ARG A 279 8.19 9.51 -11.04
C ARG A 279 9.25 8.41 -11.01
N SER A 280 9.42 7.77 -9.86
CA SER A 280 10.39 6.68 -9.68
C SER A 280 9.84 5.30 -10.03
N PHE A 281 8.55 5.20 -10.39
CA PHE A 281 7.87 3.93 -10.59
C PHE A 281 8.56 3.04 -11.65
N ALA A 282 8.90 3.60 -12.81
CA ALA A 282 9.58 2.86 -13.89
C ALA A 282 10.94 2.31 -13.44
N LEU A 283 11.74 3.11 -12.72
CA LEU A 283 13.03 2.67 -12.15
C LEU A 283 12.83 1.54 -11.13
N ARG A 284 11.87 1.67 -10.21
CA ARG A 284 11.57 0.66 -9.20
C ARG A 284 11.06 -0.63 -9.81
N SER A 285 10.22 -0.55 -10.82
CA SER A 285 9.69 -1.70 -11.55
C SER A 285 10.79 -2.45 -12.31
N GLU A 286 11.70 -1.72 -12.96
CA GLU A 286 12.87 -2.28 -13.63
C GLU A 286 13.81 -2.97 -12.63
N MET A 287 14.12 -2.33 -11.51
CA MET A 287 14.94 -2.93 -10.45
C MET A 287 14.28 -4.19 -9.86
N ASN A 288 12.95 -4.17 -9.65
CA ASN A 288 12.23 -5.36 -9.20
C ASN A 288 12.38 -6.52 -10.18
N ARG A 289 12.30 -6.25 -11.49
CA ARG A 289 12.53 -7.26 -12.54
C ARG A 289 13.96 -7.82 -12.47
N ILE A 290 14.96 -6.96 -12.37
CA ILE A 290 16.37 -7.36 -12.33
C ILE A 290 16.67 -8.23 -11.11
N ILE A 291 16.14 -7.86 -9.95
CA ILE A 291 16.38 -8.61 -8.69
C ILE A 291 15.73 -9.98 -8.72
N ASN A 292 14.56 -10.12 -9.36
CA ASN A 292 13.71 -11.31 -9.25
C ASN A 292 13.71 -12.19 -10.51
N ASP A 293 14.37 -11.78 -11.61
CA ASP A 293 14.50 -12.62 -12.82
C ASP A 293 15.79 -13.46 -12.72
N PRO A 294 15.67 -14.80 -12.58
CA PRO A 294 16.83 -15.69 -12.44
C PRO A 294 17.73 -15.72 -13.68
N LYS A 295 17.27 -15.21 -14.82
CA LYS A 295 18.06 -15.15 -16.07
C LYS A 295 18.94 -13.90 -16.14
N ILE A 296 18.70 -12.90 -15.29
CA ILE A 296 19.46 -11.64 -15.30
C ILE A 296 20.61 -11.74 -14.32
N HIS A 297 21.82 -11.66 -14.85
CA HIS A 297 23.05 -11.54 -14.06
C HIS A 297 23.54 -10.10 -14.14
N LEU A 298 23.21 -9.30 -13.12
CA LEU A 298 23.64 -7.92 -13.05
C LEU A 298 25.14 -7.85 -12.71
N SER A 299 25.94 -7.21 -13.58
CA SER A 299 27.35 -6.93 -13.29
C SER A 299 27.49 -5.89 -12.17
N TYR A 300 28.68 -5.80 -11.56
CA TYR A 300 28.93 -4.81 -10.52
C TYR A 300 28.81 -3.37 -11.04
N ASP A 301 29.27 -3.12 -12.27
CA ASP A 301 29.15 -1.81 -12.91
C ASP A 301 27.68 -1.49 -13.25
N GLY A 302 26.90 -2.49 -13.69
CA GLY A 302 25.46 -2.34 -13.86
C GLY A 302 24.75 -2.03 -12.54
N LEU A 303 25.16 -2.66 -11.44
CA LEU A 303 24.64 -2.36 -10.11
C LEU A 303 24.94 -0.90 -9.73
N LEU A 304 26.17 -0.42 -9.94
CA LEU A 304 26.56 0.96 -9.64
C LEU A 304 25.76 1.97 -10.48
N HIS A 305 25.43 1.63 -11.73
CA HIS A 305 24.53 2.45 -12.55
C HIS A 305 23.13 2.59 -11.92
N TYR A 306 22.49 1.49 -11.48
CA TYR A 306 21.21 1.56 -10.79
C TYR A 306 21.28 2.26 -9.44
N HIS A 307 22.41 2.11 -8.73
CA HIS A 307 22.68 2.85 -7.50
C HIS A 307 22.66 4.36 -7.75
N SER A 308 23.41 4.84 -8.75
CA SER A 308 23.45 6.26 -9.11
C SER A 308 22.07 6.82 -9.45
N ARG A 309 21.33 6.14 -10.33
CA ARG A 309 19.96 6.53 -10.67
C ARG A 309 19.03 6.59 -9.46
N THR A 310 19.19 5.66 -8.51
CA THR A 310 18.38 5.64 -7.29
C THR A 310 18.74 6.79 -6.36
N MET A 311 20.02 7.13 -6.26
CA MET A 311 20.47 8.29 -5.47
C MET A 311 19.98 9.60 -6.06
N GLU A 312 19.99 9.75 -7.39
CA GLU A 312 19.42 10.92 -8.08
C GLU A 312 17.92 11.10 -7.77
N GLU A 313 17.14 10.00 -7.72
CA GLU A 313 15.72 10.07 -7.34
C GLU A 313 15.55 10.43 -5.86
N LEU A 314 16.42 9.93 -4.96
CA LEU A 314 16.43 10.30 -3.54
C LEU A 314 16.74 11.80 -3.34
N GLU A 315 17.67 12.35 -4.10
CA GLU A 315 18.03 13.78 -4.04
C GLU A 315 16.92 14.72 -4.50
N LYS A 316 16.10 14.27 -5.46
CA LYS A 316 14.95 15.01 -5.98
C LYS A 316 13.73 15.00 -5.05
N MET A 317 13.78 14.28 -3.93
CA MET A 317 12.64 14.18 -3.02
C MET A 317 12.38 15.50 -2.30
N PRO A 318 11.11 15.96 -2.25
CA PRO A 318 10.76 17.19 -1.56
C PRO A 318 10.91 17.04 -0.04
N ARG A 319 11.38 18.10 0.61
CA ARG A 319 11.57 18.18 2.07
C ARG A 319 10.35 18.81 2.76
N TRP A 320 9.19 18.18 2.65
CA TRP A 320 7.93 18.74 3.19
C TRP A 320 7.97 18.97 4.71
N VAL A 321 8.71 18.18 5.46
CA VAL A 321 8.77 18.23 6.93
C VAL A 321 9.39 19.53 7.45
N ASP A 322 10.29 20.14 6.66
CA ASP A 322 11.01 21.34 7.08
C ASP A 322 10.21 22.64 6.85
N THR A 323 9.27 22.64 5.91
CA THR A 323 8.49 23.84 5.53
C THR A 323 7.36 24.16 6.52
N HIS A 324 6.84 23.16 7.24
CA HIS A 324 5.69 23.33 8.14
C HIS A 324 6.04 23.67 9.59
N ARG A 325 7.31 23.54 10.00
CA ARG A 325 7.74 23.99 11.33
C ARG A 325 7.71 25.52 11.52
N ARG A 326 7.51 26.28 10.45
CA ARG A 326 7.51 27.76 10.48
C ARG A 326 6.13 28.41 10.61
N ASN A 327 5.04 27.63 10.47
CA ASN A 327 3.67 28.13 10.58
C ASN A 327 2.94 27.39 11.70
N ASP A 328 2.81 28.02 12.85
CA ASP A 328 2.18 27.49 14.08
C ASP A 328 0.70 27.09 13.95
N ASN A 329 0.05 27.32 12.80
CA ASN A 329 -1.37 27.02 12.54
C ASN A 329 -1.61 26.00 11.40
N ALA A 330 -0.59 25.39 10.81
CA ALA A 330 -0.77 24.35 9.79
C ALA A 330 -0.90 22.99 10.47
N SER A 331 -1.98 22.26 10.18
CA SER A 331 -2.14 20.85 10.56
C SER A 331 -0.85 20.10 10.24
N SER A 332 -0.26 19.43 11.24
CA SER A 332 1.01 18.73 11.11
C SER A 332 0.93 17.76 9.94
N VAL A 333 1.71 18.02 8.89
CA VAL A 333 1.82 17.09 7.75
C VAL A 333 2.28 15.74 8.29
N SER A 334 1.56 14.68 7.97
CA SER A 334 1.96 13.34 8.34
C SER A 334 3.36 13.05 7.77
N ALA A 335 4.28 12.63 8.62
CA ALA A 335 5.63 12.23 8.17
C ALA A 335 5.59 10.99 7.24
N LEU A 336 4.51 10.23 7.27
CA LEU A 336 4.37 8.97 6.54
C LEU A 336 4.66 9.07 5.03
N PRO A 337 4.10 10.04 4.25
CA PRO A 337 4.37 10.16 2.83
C PRO A 337 5.86 10.32 2.49
N ALA A 338 6.54 11.23 3.19
CA ALA A 338 7.96 11.49 2.96
C ALA A 338 8.84 10.29 3.31
N LEU A 339 8.61 9.66 4.48
CA LEU A 339 9.37 8.50 4.91
C LEU A 339 9.11 7.29 4.01
N LEU A 340 7.89 7.10 3.54
CA LEU A 340 7.55 6.00 2.63
C LEU A 340 8.21 6.16 1.26
N LEU A 341 8.28 7.36 0.71
CA LEU A 341 9.00 7.63 -0.55
C LEU A 341 10.49 7.24 -0.43
N ASP A 342 11.15 7.61 0.66
CA ASP A 342 12.54 7.25 0.91
C ASP A 342 12.72 5.73 1.07
N ILE A 343 11.86 5.07 1.87
CA ILE A 343 11.88 3.62 2.05
C ILE A 343 11.69 2.88 0.72
N GLN A 344 10.78 3.35 -0.14
CA GLN A 344 10.52 2.72 -1.44
C GLN A 344 11.76 2.62 -2.33
N LEU A 345 12.69 3.53 -2.26
CA LEU A 345 13.94 3.50 -3.01
C LEU A 345 15.04 2.73 -2.27
N ARG A 346 15.20 2.96 -0.98
CA ARG A 346 16.27 2.31 -0.20
C ARG A 346 16.11 0.79 -0.09
N GLN A 347 14.88 0.27 -0.12
CA GLN A 347 14.67 -1.17 -0.15
C GLN A 347 15.31 -1.84 -1.38
N TYR A 348 15.33 -1.16 -2.54
CA TYR A 348 15.99 -1.66 -3.74
C TYR A 348 17.51 -1.57 -3.63
N LEU A 349 18.06 -0.47 -3.09
CA LEU A 349 19.50 -0.36 -2.81
C LEU A 349 19.97 -1.51 -1.92
N LEU A 350 19.21 -1.82 -0.85
CA LEU A 350 19.53 -2.93 0.03
C LEU A 350 19.63 -4.26 -0.73
N LEU A 351 18.62 -4.61 -1.54
CA LEU A 351 18.59 -5.90 -2.22
C LEU A 351 19.54 -5.99 -3.42
N LEU A 352 19.76 -4.90 -4.15
CA LEU A 352 20.74 -4.87 -5.25
C LEU A 352 22.17 -5.10 -4.76
N HIS A 353 22.55 -4.44 -3.64
CA HIS A 353 23.90 -4.55 -3.10
C HIS A 353 24.15 -5.82 -2.28
N LEU A 354 23.11 -6.47 -1.75
CA LEU A 354 23.22 -7.60 -0.83
C LEU A 354 24.07 -8.76 -1.37
N PRO A 355 23.92 -9.22 -2.64
CA PRO A 355 24.74 -10.32 -3.18
C PRO A 355 26.24 -9.99 -3.20
N TYR A 356 26.60 -8.75 -3.48
CA TYR A 356 28.00 -8.30 -3.48
C TYR A 356 28.51 -8.06 -2.06
N ALA A 357 27.69 -7.49 -1.18
CA ALA A 357 28.03 -7.27 0.22
C ALA A 357 28.43 -8.55 0.96
N GLN A 358 27.85 -9.69 0.60
CA GLN A 358 28.18 -11.01 1.15
C GLN A 358 29.62 -11.45 0.82
N HIS A 359 30.20 -10.95 -0.27
CA HIS A 359 31.54 -11.27 -0.71
C HIS A 359 32.58 -10.17 -0.39
N ALA A 360 32.22 -9.17 0.41
CA ALA A 360 33.09 -8.03 0.70
C ALA A 360 34.38 -8.42 1.48
N ASP A 361 34.34 -9.51 2.26
CA ASP A 361 35.51 -10.01 2.98
C ASP A 361 36.53 -10.71 2.06
N SER A 362 36.05 -11.35 1.00
CA SER A 362 36.91 -12.01 0.01
C SER A 362 37.38 -11.07 -1.11
N LYS A 363 36.63 -10.00 -1.37
CA LYS A 363 36.90 -9.02 -2.43
C LYS A 363 36.69 -7.60 -1.92
N SER A 364 37.77 -6.89 -1.58
CA SER A 364 37.76 -5.55 -1.00
C SER A 364 36.94 -4.53 -1.82
N ARG A 365 36.87 -4.68 -3.15
CA ARG A 365 36.08 -3.82 -4.03
C ARG A 365 34.58 -3.81 -3.68
N TYR A 366 34.08 -4.84 -2.96
CA TYR A 366 32.67 -4.94 -2.56
C TYR A 366 32.39 -4.37 -1.17
N SER A 367 33.41 -3.81 -0.49
CA SER A 367 33.24 -3.12 0.81
C SER A 367 32.25 -1.97 0.71
N TYR A 368 32.23 -1.28 -0.43
CA TYR A 368 31.23 -0.22 -0.71
C TYR A 368 29.80 -0.78 -0.65
N SER A 369 29.53 -1.94 -1.26
CA SER A 369 28.22 -2.57 -1.23
C SER A 369 27.78 -2.93 0.19
N ARG A 370 28.70 -3.40 1.04
CA ARG A 370 28.40 -3.65 2.46
C ARG A 370 27.98 -2.37 3.18
N MET A 371 28.70 -1.28 2.96
CA MET A 371 28.38 0.02 3.56
C MET A 371 26.99 0.51 3.09
N VAL A 372 26.68 0.41 1.80
CA VAL A 372 25.37 0.78 1.24
C VAL A 372 24.24 -0.05 1.88
N CYS A 373 24.43 -1.37 2.01
CA CYS A 373 23.43 -2.24 2.66
C CYS A 373 23.17 -1.82 4.11
N LEU A 374 24.24 -1.57 4.89
CA LEU A 374 24.11 -1.14 6.28
C LEU A 374 23.41 0.20 6.41
N ASN A 375 23.80 1.19 5.60
CA ASN A 375 23.19 2.51 5.60
C ASN A 375 21.72 2.46 5.19
N ALA A 376 21.38 1.72 4.13
CA ALA A 376 20.00 1.56 3.69
C ALA A 376 19.15 0.86 4.76
N ALA A 377 19.64 -0.25 5.35
CA ALA A 377 18.95 -0.96 6.41
C ALA A 377 18.72 -0.10 7.65
N ASN A 378 19.77 0.64 8.10
CA ASN A 378 19.67 1.52 9.26
C ASN A 378 18.65 2.63 9.02
N THR A 379 18.71 3.33 7.88
CA THR A 379 17.77 4.40 7.55
C THR A 379 16.33 3.91 7.49
N ILE A 380 16.08 2.72 6.89
CA ILE A 380 14.75 2.11 6.87
C ILE A 380 14.25 1.85 8.30
N LEU A 381 15.08 1.28 9.17
CA LEU A 381 14.70 1.00 10.57
C LEU A 381 14.46 2.29 11.36
N GLU A 382 15.26 3.33 11.14
CA GLU A 382 15.05 4.66 11.75
C GLU A 382 13.72 5.29 11.32
N HIS A 383 13.34 5.16 10.03
CA HIS A 383 12.06 5.66 9.53
C HIS A 383 10.89 4.93 10.18
N HIS A 384 10.95 3.60 10.27
CA HIS A 384 9.93 2.84 11.00
C HIS A 384 9.88 3.21 12.48
N SER A 385 11.01 3.40 13.14
CA SER A 385 11.08 3.83 14.54
C SER A 385 10.42 5.21 14.76
N LYS A 386 10.67 6.17 13.87
CA LYS A 386 10.03 7.50 13.91
C LYS A 386 8.51 7.41 13.78
N LEU A 387 8.01 6.57 12.86
CA LEU A 387 6.56 6.36 12.69
C LEU A 387 5.93 5.68 13.91
N VAL A 388 6.56 4.65 14.45
CA VAL A 388 6.11 3.97 15.67
C VAL A 388 6.08 4.92 16.85
N ALA A 389 7.11 5.77 17.02
CA ALA A 389 7.17 6.77 18.08
C ALA A 389 6.04 7.83 17.98
N SER A 390 5.56 8.10 16.76
CA SER A 390 4.37 8.95 16.51
C SER A 390 3.03 8.21 16.60
N GLY A 391 3.03 6.92 16.98
CA GLY A 391 1.84 6.09 17.08
C GLY A 391 1.34 5.51 15.74
N ASN A 392 2.12 5.63 14.67
CA ASN A 392 1.75 5.11 13.35
C ASN A 392 2.43 3.76 13.08
N TYR A 393 1.65 2.68 13.16
CA TYR A 393 2.12 1.30 12.93
C TYR A 393 1.79 0.78 11.52
N THR A 394 1.26 1.61 10.64
CA THR A 394 0.71 1.21 9.34
C THR A 394 1.74 0.47 8.49
N LEU A 395 2.95 1.00 8.34
CA LEU A 395 3.97 0.37 7.51
C LEU A 395 4.45 -0.98 8.04
N ASN A 396 4.44 -1.19 9.37
CA ASN A 396 4.86 -2.46 9.96
C ASN A 396 3.94 -3.63 9.57
N LEU A 397 2.69 -3.35 9.22
CA LEU A 397 1.71 -4.35 8.78
C LEU A 397 1.64 -4.45 7.26
N LEU A 398 1.74 -3.33 6.55
CA LEU A 398 1.66 -3.30 5.10
C LEU A 398 2.91 -3.84 4.40
N ARG A 399 4.10 -3.72 5.02
CA ARG A 399 5.39 -3.95 4.38
C ARG A 399 6.28 -4.88 5.20
N HIS A 400 7.24 -5.51 4.52
CA HIS A 400 8.21 -6.41 5.16
C HIS A 400 9.60 -5.79 5.32
N ASP A 401 9.72 -4.47 5.21
CA ASP A 401 11.01 -3.74 5.22
C ASP A 401 11.78 -3.92 6.53
N VAL A 402 11.09 -3.83 7.67
CA VAL A 402 11.70 -4.02 9.02
C VAL A 402 12.37 -5.38 9.11
N PHE A 403 11.68 -6.45 8.68
CA PHE A 403 12.22 -7.80 8.74
C PHE A 403 13.45 -7.97 7.86
N ARG A 404 13.43 -7.48 6.62
CA ARG A 404 14.56 -7.55 5.70
C ARG A 404 15.76 -6.74 6.18
N SER A 405 15.52 -5.51 6.63
CA SER A 405 16.57 -4.64 7.14
C SER A 405 17.22 -5.23 8.39
N SER A 406 16.43 -5.78 9.31
CA SER A 406 16.94 -6.45 10.50
C SER A 406 17.78 -7.69 10.15
N LEU A 407 17.34 -8.52 9.19
CA LEU A 407 18.11 -9.67 8.72
C LEU A 407 19.43 -9.25 8.07
N ALA A 408 19.45 -8.19 7.26
CA ALA A 408 20.67 -7.67 6.65
C ALA A 408 21.67 -7.18 7.70
N MET A 409 21.20 -6.49 8.74
CA MET A 409 22.04 -6.06 9.88
C MET A 409 22.60 -7.25 10.65
N CYS A 410 21.76 -8.24 11.01
CA CYS A 410 22.22 -9.44 11.70
C CYS A 410 23.25 -10.22 10.89
N HIS A 411 23.03 -10.39 9.59
CA HIS A 411 23.96 -11.05 8.69
C HIS A 411 25.33 -10.34 8.65
N SER A 412 25.33 -9.01 8.56
CA SER A 412 26.57 -8.20 8.57
C SER A 412 27.36 -8.37 9.88
N VAL A 413 26.68 -8.43 11.04
CA VAL A 413 27.31 -8.65 12.35
C VAL A 413 27.93 -10.06 12.46
N ILE A 414 27.22 -11.08 11.94
CA ILE A 414 27.72 -12.46 11.97
C ILE A 414 28.98 -12.61 11.11
N LEU A 415 28.96 -12.04 9.90
CA LEU A 415 30.13 -12.03 9.02
C LEU A 415 31.32 -11.33 9.67
N TRP A 416 31.10 -10.15 10.27
CA TRP A 416 32.17 -9.41 10.95
C TRP A 416 32.82 -10.22 12.09
N LYS A 417 32.02 -10.88 12.93
CA LYS A 417 32.53 -11.75 14.00
C LYS A 417 33.34 -12.95 13.46
N SER A 418 32.92 -13.52 12.34
CA SER A 418 33.62 -14.68 11.74
C SER A 418 35.00 -14.32 11.19
N VAL A 419 35.22 -13.04 10.83
CA VAL A 419 36.52 -12.52 10.37
C VAL A 419 37.46 -12.25 11.54
N GLN A 420 36.94 -11.76 12.68
CA GLN A 420 37.76 -11.51 13.88
C GLN A 420 38.21 -12.79 14.60
N SER A 421 37.54 -13.93 14.36
CA SER A 421 37.85 -15.22 14.97
C SER A 421 38.80 -16.08 14.14
N LYS A 422 39.29 -15.58 13.02
CA LYS A 422 40.34 -16.15 12.17
C LYS A 422 41.64 -15.36 12.31
#